data_768809ac7185962fe427e517892b84a5
#
_entry.id   768809ac7185962fe427e517892b84a5
#
_cell.length_a   1.000
_cell.length_b   1.000
_cell.length_c   1.000
_cell.angle_alpha   90.00
_cell.angle_beta   90.00
_cell.angle_gamma   90.00
#
_symmetry.space_group_name_H-M   'P 1'
#
loop_
_entity.id
_entity.type
_entity.pdbx_description
1 polymer ?
#
loop_
_entity_poly.entity_id
_entity_poly.type
_entity_poly.pdbx_seq_one_letter_code
_entity_poly.pdbx_strand_id
1 'polypeptide(L)'
;MSFIIVIAANLYIVDQDFSRWNCRIFMMDILKELVEIAGEKVSASPSERYCYRGDASQVFGHPDYVIRPESTNQVAQILRLCNENLVPVTARGAGTGLSGGCSPVKGGVVLDTSGMNRILEIDIENQQVIVEPGVIAEDLNLHLHPYGFFFPPDPGSMAMCTIGGMIANNSSGMRCVKYGTVREYILDLEVVLADGRVIHTGKKVLKSSAGYDLTRLFVGSEGTLGIITRAAMKIAPLPKTRKLILSFFEQADIASQAVIRVFSEGITPSACEILDKTTLSVLKLCEGHLAIDEEGDMILFEVDGTENSTDEAARQIVEICKPLALSSRIVSGSEMKGIWEARRLVGASISRLDPKKTRVYMGEDVGVPLKEMPALIRRVQQIAGKLNIPAMKYGHIGDGNLHVALFIDVSDELEWEKLRHAADKIHRAALDLGGTVSSEHGIGLARAKYLPEQLGADAFSVMYSIKKALDPKGLLNPGKMGFD
;
A
#
# COMPACT_ATOMS: atom_id res chain seq x y z
N MET A 1 -24.78 -30.20 -25.28
CA MET A 1 -25.34 -29.12 -24.48
C MET A 1 -24.19 -28.20 -24.13
N SER A 2 -24.07 -27.11 -24.86
CA SER A 2 -22.97 -26.16 -24.76
C SER A 2 -23.41 -25.03 -23.85
N PHE A 3 -22.66 -24.80 -22.75
CA PHE A 3 -22.85 -23.62 -21.94
C PHE A 3 -22.10 -22.45 -22.56
N ILE A 4 -22.83 -21.43 -22.99
CA ILE A 4 -22.30 -20.16 -23.46
C ILE A 4 -22.23 -19.24 -22.24
N ILE A 5 -21.01 -18.85 -21.85
CA ILE A 5 -20.80 -17.74 -20.92
C ILE A 5 -20.66 -16.47 -21.76
N VAL A 6 -21.65 -15.59 -21.67
CA VAL A 6 -21.63 -14.27 -22.31
C VAL A 6 -20.88 -13.31 -21.40
N ILE A 7 -19.65 -12.95 -21.76
CA ILE A 7 -18.93 -11.80 -21.21
C ILE A 7 -19.06 -10.68 -22.24
N ALA A 8 -19.80 -9.64 -21.90
CA ALA A 8 -19.88 -8.44 -22.71
C ALA A 8 -18.57 -7.65 -22.61
N ALA A 9 -17.74 -7.77 -23.63
CA ALA A 9 -16.62 -6.87 -23.89
C ALA A 9 -16.59 -6.56 -25.38
N ASN A 10 -16.44 -5.29 -25.71
CA ASN A 10 -16.40 -4.73 -27.06
C ASN A 10 -15.52 -5.57 -28.00
N LEU A 11 -16.17 -6.20 -29.00
CA LEU A 11 -15.49 -6.88 -30.08
C LEU A 11 -14.91 -5.84 -31.06
N TYR A 12 -13.58 -5.72 -31.09
CA TYR A 12 -12.88 -5.37 -32.32
C TYR A 12 -12.53 -6.66 -33.02
N ILE A 13 -13.22 -6.94 -34.13
CA ILE A 13 -12.87 -8.00 -35.07
C ILE A 13 -11.67 -7.49 -35.87
N VAL A 14 -10.47 -7.96 -35.52
CA VAL A 14 -9.27 -7.82 -36.36
C VAL A 14 -9.00 -9.18 -36.99
N ASP A 15 -8.80 -9.20 -38.30
CA ASP A 15 -8.52 -10.35 -39.14
C ASP A 15 -7.43 -11.26 -38.53
N GLN A 16 -7.81 -12.50 -38.18
CA GLN A 16 -7.13 -13.27 -37.13
C GLN A 16 -5.93 -14.11 -37.59
N ASP A 17 -5.57 -14.22 -38.84
CA ASP A 17 -4.61 -15.25 -39.28
C ASP A 17 -3.19 -14.75 -39.63
N PHE A 18 -3.02 -13.56 -40.14
CA PHE A 18 -1.68 -13.05 -40.51
C PHE A 18 -0.95 -12.33 -39.35
N SER A 19 -1.68 -11.71 -38.42
CA SER A 19 -1.10 -10.99 -37.28
C SER A 19 -0.57 -11.93 -36.19
N ARG A 20 -1.17 -13.10 -36.00
CA ARG A 20 -0.74 -14.10 -35.01
C ARG A 20 0.60 -14.76 -35.30
N TRP A 21 0.94 -14.98 -36.60
CA TRP A 21 2.20 -15.60 -37.00
C TRP A 21 3.40 -14.61 -36.80
N ASN A 22 3.26 -13.37 -37.24
CA ASN A 22 4.27 -12.34 -37.06
C ASN A 22 4.48 -12.01 -35.59
N CYS A 23 3.42 -11.95 -34.80
CA CYS A 23 3.50 -11.74 -33.36
C CYS A 23 4.21 -12.89 -32.64
N ARG A 24 3.96 -14.16 -33.02
CA ARG A 24 4.66 -15.32 -32.45
C ARG A 24 6.16 -15.37 -32.79
N ILE A 25 6.55 -15.06 -34.02
CA ILE A 25 7.97 -15.04 -34.43
C ILE A 25 8.69 -13.92 -33.66
N PHE A 26 8.13 -12.72 -33.62
CA PHE A 26 8.65 -11.57 -32.89
C PHE A 26 8.82 -11.86 -31.37
N MET A 27 7.82 -12.50 -30.76
CA MET A 27 7.88 -12.89 -29.35
C MET A 27 8.93 -14.00 -29.09
N MET A 28 9.17 -14.88 -30.04
CA MET A 28 10.23 -15.91 -29.89
C MET A 28 11.64 -15.31 -29.97
N ASP A 29 11.86 -14.30 -30.78
CA ASP A 29 13.17 -13.63 -30.88
C ASP A 29 13.49 -12.84 -29.60
N ILE A 30 12.54 -12.09 -29.07
CA ILE A 30 12.68 -11.39 -27.78
C ILE A 30 12.99 -12.36 -26.64
N LEU A 31 12.30 -13.52 -26.57
CA LEU A 31 12.56 -14.52 -25.53
C LEU A 31 14.02 -14.98 -25.52
N LYS A 32 14.63 -15.19 -26.70
CA LYS A 32 16.04 -15.60 -26.79
C LYS A 32 16.95 -14.52 -26.21
N GLU A 33 16.76 -13.27 -26.59
CA GLU A 33 17.55 -12.15 -26.08
C GLU A 33 17.38 -11.95 -24.56
N LEU A 34 16.14 -12.11 -24.06
CA LEU A 34 15.87 -12.07 -22.61
C LEU A 34 16.61 -13.20 -21.87
N VAL A 35 16.65 -14.41 -22.45
CA VAL A 35 17.38 -15.55 -21.89
C VAL A 35 18.89 -15.32 -21.96
N GLU A 36 19.43 -14.67 -23.00
CA GLU A 36 20.84 -14.27 -23.05
C GLU A 36 21.22 -13.29 -21.94
N ILE A 37 20.29 -12.37 -21.56
CA ILE A 37 20.51 -11.39 -20.49
C ILE A 37 20.38 -12.01 -19.10
N ALA A 38 19.34 -12.80 -18.84
CA ALA A 38 18.95 -13.24 -17.49
C ALA A 38 18.93 -14.77 -17.29
N GLY A 39 19.28 -15.55 -18.30
CA GLY A 39 19.44 -17.01 -18.22
C GLY A 39 18.17 -17.73 -17.75
N GLU A 40 18.34 -18.62 -16.78
CA GLU A 40 17.26 -19.41 -16.17
C GLU A 40 16.24 -18.56 -15.37
N LYS A 41 16.53 -17.28 -15.16
CA LYS A 41 15.63 -16.34 -14.46
C LYS A 41 14.49 -15.83 -15.37
N VAL A 42 14.46 -16.21 -16.63
CA VAL A 42 13.38 -15.92 -17.59
C VAL A 42 12.44 -17.09 -17.69
N SER A 43 11.16 -16.84 -17.52
CA SER A 43 10.12 -17.86 -17.68
C SER A 43 9.01 -17.38 -18.60
N ALA A 44 8.58 -18.28 -19.50
CA ALA A 44 7.37 -18.16 -20.31
C ALA A 44 6.34 -19.24 -19.95
N SER A 45 6.57 -20.00 -18.85
CA SER A 45 5.70 -21.12 -18.48
C SER A 45 4.29 -20.63 -18.10
N PRO A 46 3.22 -21.31 -18.56
CA PRO A 46 1.85 -20.91 -18.25
C PRO A 46 1.55 -20.85 -16.75
N SER A 47 2.11 -21.77 -15.96
CA SER A 47 1.93 -21.83 -14.51
C SER A 47 2.53 -20.62 -13.82
N GLU A 48 3.74 -20.22 -14.20
CA GLU A 48 4.40 -19.07 -13.61
C GLU A 48 3.71 -17.76 -14.02
N ARG A 49 3.40 -17.59 -15.30
CA ARG A 49 2.61 -16.46 -15.80
C ARG A 49 1.29 -16.30 -15.04
N TYR A 50 0.64 -17.41 -14.71
CA TYR A 50 -0.59 -17.41 -13.90
C TYR A 50 -0.35 -16.90 -12.49
N CYS A 51 0.74 -17.27 -11.82
CA CYS A 51 1.11 -16.77 -10.49
C CYS A 51 1.43 -15.26 -10.48
N TYR A 52 1.95 -14.73 -11.58
CA TYR A 52 2.33 -13.32 -11.72
C TYR A 52 1.27 -12.43 -12.38
N ARG A 53 0.05 -12.94 -12.59
CA ARG A 53 -1.01 -12.21 -13.29
C ARG A 53 -1.60 -11.02 -12.51
N GLY A 54 -1.37 -10.90 -11.21
CA GLY A 54 -1.96 -9.85 -10.39
C GLY A 54 -1.34 -9.72 -9.01
N ASP A 55 -1.90 -8.85 -8.20
CA ASP A 55 -1.56 -8.61 -6.81
C ASP A 55 -2.74 -8.98 -5.88
N ALA A 56 -2.69 -8.54 -4.60
CA ALA A 56 -3.73 -8.82 -3.63
C ALA A 56 -5.06 -8.05 -3.87
N SER A 57 -5.10 -7.13 -4.84
CA SER A 57 -6.32 -6.40 -5.24
C SER A 57 -7.33 -7.24 -6.00
N GLN A 58 -6.94 -8.45 -6.46
CA GLN A 58 -7.73 -9.30 -7.35
C GLN A 58 -7.95 -8.71 -8.77
N VAL A 59 -7.17 -7.70 -9.15
CA VAL A 59 -7.11 -7.21 -10.53
C VAL A 59 -6.07 -8.03 -11.29
N PHE A 60 -6.46 -8.65 -12.39
CA PHE A 60 -5.62 -9.60 -13.12
C PHE A 60 -5.29 -9.10 -14.53
N GLY A 61 -4.05 -9.36 -14.95
CA GLY A 61 -3.55 -9.21 -16.31
C GLY A 61 -3.00 -10.54 -16.83
N HIS A 62 -2.29 -10.48 -17.96
CA HIS A 62 -1.75 -11.66 -18.63
C HIS A 62 -0.32 -11.38 -19.10
N PRO A 63 0.72 -11.62 -18.26
CA PRO A 63 2.09 -11.40 -18.67
C PRO A 63 2.49 -12.41 -19.75
N ASP A 64 3.40 -11.99 -20.65
CA ASP A 64 4.00 -12.87 -21.63
C ASP A 64 5.23 -13.57 -21.05
N TYR A 65 6.00 -12.84 -20.23
CA TYR A 65 7.21 -13.32 -19.58
C TYR A 65 7.27 -12.86 -18.13
N VAL A 66 7.92 -13.67 -17.31
CA VAL A 66 8.33 -13.32 -15.93
C VAL A 66 9.85 -13.38 -15.88
N ILE A 67 10.48 -12.31 -15.38
CA ILE A 67 11.94 -12.22 -15.28
C ILE A 67 12.32 -11.80 -13.87
N ARG A 68 13.28 -12.52 -13.25
CA ARG A 68 13.86 -12.20 -11.93
C ARG A 68 15.31 -11.77 -12.08
N PRO A 69 15.59 -10.48 -12.37
CA PRO A 69 16.95 -9.98 -12.47
C PRO A 69 17.66 -10.03 -11.12
N GLU A 70 18.98 -10.19 -11.16
CA GLU A 70 19.86 -10.25 -9.98
C GLU A 70 20.81 -9.04 -9.88
N SER A 71 20.72 -8.11 -10.84
CA SER A 71 21.57 -6.92 -10.86
C SER A 71 20.93 -5.75 -11.62
N THR A 72 21.36 -4.53 -11.27
CA THR A 72 21.02 -3.30 -11.98
C THR A 72 21.34 -3.39 -13.48
N ASN A 73 22.47 -4.02 -13.83
CA ASN A 73 22.87 -4.17 -15.23
C ASN A 73 21.89 -5.04 -16.02
N GLN A 74 21.41 -6.15 -15.45
CA GLN A 74 20.38 -6.98 -16.10
C GLN A 74 19.08 -6.18 -16.27
N VAL A 75 18.64 -5.44 -15.25
CA VAL A 75 17.44 -4.57 -15.35
C VAL A 75 17.63 -3.56 -16.49
N ALA A 76 18.80 -2.92 -16.60
CA ALA A 76 19.09 -1.94 -17.65
C ALA A 76 19.04 -2.55 -19.05
N GLN A 77 19.61 -3.74 -19.24
CA GLN A 77 19.60 -4.45 -20.51
C GLN A 77 18.16 -4.90 -20.90
N ILE A 78 17.40 -5.44 -19.93
CA ILE A 78 16.00 -5.85 -20.13
C ILE A 78 15.15 -4.64 -20.54
N LEU A 79 15.26 -3.51 -19.82
CA LEU A 79 14.47 -2.31 -20.14
C LEU A 79 14.84 -1.74 -21.51
N ARG A 80 16.12 -1.73 -21.88
CA ARG A 80 16.56 -1.31 -23.21
C ARG A 80 15.95 -2.18 -24.29
N LEU A 81 16.05 -3.50 -24.16
CA LEU A 81 15.47 -4.45 -25.10
C LEU A 81 13.95 -4.27 -25.22
N CYS A 82 13.24 -4.16 -24.08
CA CYS A 82 11.79 -3.92 -24.07
C CYS A 82 11.43 -2.57 -24.71
N ASN A 83 12.25 -1.54 -24.47
CA ASN A 83 12.05 -0.22 -25.06
C ASN A 83 12.23 -0.24 -26.58
N GLU A 84 13.26 -0.88 -27.09
CA GLU A 84 13.53 -1.02 -28.53
C GLU A 84 12.38 -1.76 -29.22
N ASN A 85 11.83 -2.76 -28.58
CA ASN A 85 10.81 -3.67 -29.13
C ASN A 85 9.37 -3.31 -28.72
N LEU A 86 9.13 -2.18 -28.04
CA LEU A 86 7.81 -1.72 -27.58
C LEU A 86 7.08 -2.75 -26.67
N VAL A 87 7.83 -3.48 -25.86
CA VAL A 87 7.29 -4.47 -24.92
C VAL A 87 6.98 -3.80 -23.58
N PRO A 88 5.74 -3.86 -23.08
CA PRO A 88 5.38 -3.35 -21.77
C PRO A 88 6.14 -4.05 -20.65
N VAL A 89 6.50 -3.30 -19.60
CA VAL A 89 7.18 -3.82 -18.41
C VAL A 89 6.40 -3.43 -17.16
N THR A 90 5.99 -4.42 -16.39
CA THR A 90 5.36 -4.24 -15.08
C THR A 90 6.32 -4.65 -13.99
N ALA A 91 6.75 -3.69 -13.16
CA ALA A 91 7.58 -3.97 -12.00
C ALA A 91 6.78 -4.69 -10.90
N ARG A 92 7.41 -5.64 -10.22
CA ARG A 92 6.82 -6.39 -9.12
C ARG A 92 7.83 -6.63 -8.01
N GLY A 93 7.43 -6.36 -6.76
CA GLY A 93 8.05 -6.90 -5.57
C GLY A 93 7.32 -8.19 -5.15
N ALA A 94 6.85 -8.27 -3.90
CA ALA A 94 6.11 -9.45 -3.42
C ALA A 94 4.65 -9.53 -3.91
N GLY A 95 4.11 -8.51 -4.56
CA GLY A 95 2.73 -8.49 -5.04
C GLY A 95 1.67 -8.34 -3.95
N THR A 96 2.03 -7.73 -2.82
CA THR A 96 1.15 -7.48 -1.68
C THR A 96 0.23 -6.26 -1.86
N GLY A 97 0.36 -5.52 -2.96
CA GLY A 97 -0.42 -4.31 -3.26
C GLY A 97 -1.92 -4.57 -3.38
N LEU A 98 -2.73 -3.56 -3.05
CA LEU A 98 -4.19 -3.63 -3.00
C LEU A 98 -4.89 -2.75 -4.06
N SER A 99 -4.15 -2.27 -5.06
CA SER A 99 -4.66 -1.35 -6.08
C SER A 99 -4.48 -1.82 -7.53
N GLY A 100 -3.95 -3.03 -7.75
CA GLY A 100 -3.61 -3.52 -9.09
C GLY A 100 -2.31 -2.91 -9.62
N GLY A 101 -1.45 -2.40 -8.74
CA GLY A 101 -0.22 -1.69 -9.08
C GLY A 101 0.79 -2.54 -9.86
N CYS A 102 0.88 -3.85 -9.58
CA CYS A 102 1.76 -4.76 -10.31
C CYS A 102 1.02 -5.78 -11.19
N SER A 103 -0.23 -5.48 -11.58
CA SER A 103 -1.01 -6.33 -12.49
C SER A 103 -0.69 -6.01 -13.96
N PRO A 104 -0.20 -6.97 -14.76
CA PRO A 104 0.28 -6.74 -16.13
C PRO A 104 -0.89 -6.70 -17.12
N VAL A 105 -1.73 -5.68 -17.06
CA VAL A 105 -2.97 -5.56 -17.86
C VAL A 105 -2.72 -5.30 -19.34
N LYS A 106 -1.53 -4.89 -19.72
CA LYS A 106 -1.13 -4.71 -21.13
C LYS A 106 -0.17 -5.81 -21.60
N GLY A 107 -0.08 -6.93 -20.89
CA GLY A 107 0.84 -8.03 -21.24
C GLY A 107 2.31 -7.68 -20.98
N GLY A 108 3.20 -8.21 -21.81
CA GLY A 108 4.62 -7.93 -21.75
C GLY A 108 5.37 -8.65 -20.62
N VAL A 109 6.39 -8.01 -20.09
CA VAL A 109 7.28 -8.56 -19.07
C VAL A 109 6.81 -8.16 -17.67
N VAL A 110 6.67 -9.12 -16.77
CA VAL A 110 6.71 -8.86 -15.33
C VAL A 110 8.15 -8.97 -14.86
N LEU A 111 8.68 -7.88 -14.34
CA LEU A 111 10.04 -7.79 -13.82
C LEU A 111 9.99 -7.89 -12.30
N ASP A 112 10.30 -9.09 -11.79
CA ASP A 112 10.26 -9.42 -10.37
C ASP A 112 11.59 -9.08 -9.71
N THR A 113 11.59 -8.05 -8.87
CA THR A 113 12.80 -7.56 -8.18
C THR A 113 13.17 -8.38 -6.94
N SER A 114 12.44 -9.42 -6.59
CA SER A 114 12.72 -10.26 -5.41
C SER A 114 14.09 -10.99 -5.47
N GLY A 115 14.66 -11.15 -6.67
CA GLY A 115 16.01 -11.68 -6.85
C GLY A 115 17.14 -10.75 -6.37
N MET A 116 16.84 -9.45 -6.21
CA MET A 116 17.76 -8.42 -5.71
C MET A 116 17.45 -8.14 -4.24
N ASN A 117 17.89 -8.99 -3.32
CA ASN A 117 17.46 -9.02 -1.93
C ASN A 117 18.57 -8.87 -0.89
N ARG A 118 19.69 -8.27 -1.25
CA ARG A 118 20.83 -8.09 -0.34
C ARG A 118 20.72 -6.80 0.46
N ILE A 119 21.08 -6.87 1.75
CA ILE A 119 21.44 -5.71 2.55
C ILE A 119 22.90 -5.41 2.25
N LEU A 120 23.16 -4.30 1.58
CA LEU A 120 24.49 -3.99 1.03
C LEU A 120 25.40 -3.31 2.05
N GLU A 121 24.82 -2.46 2.91
CA GLU A 121 25.56 -1.69 3.92
C GLU A 121 24.64 -1.36 5.09
N ILE A 122 25.13 -1.51 6.32
CA ILE A 122 24.49 -0.98 7.55
C ILE A 122 25.47 -0.01 8.18
N ASP A 123 25.18 1.27 8.11
CA ASP A 123 25.99 2.37 8.62
C ASP A 123 25.34 2.96 9.85
N ILE A 124 25.71 2.45 11.01
CA ILE A 124 25.13 2.87 12.31
C ILE A 124 25.57 4.26 12.71
N GLU A 125 26.79 4.67 12.36
CA GLU A 125 27.32 6.00 12.71
C GLU A 125 26.51 7.11 12.00
N ASN A 126 26.13 6.88 10.74
CA ASN A 126 25.30 7.79 9.98
C ASN A 126 23.80 7.47 10.08
N GLN A 127 23.42 6.42 10.83
CA GLN A 127 22.03 5.94 10.96
C GLN A 127 21.37 5.68 9.59
N GLN A 128 22.07 4.93 8.75
CA GLN A 128 21.65 4.65 7.38
C GLN A 128 21.81 3.17 7.04
N VAL A 129 21.05 2.73 6.05
CA VAL A 129 21.18 1.40 5.46
C VAL A 129 21.07 1.50 3.95
N ILE A 130 21.82 0.67 3.23
CA ILE A 130 21.70 0.53 1.77
C ILE A 130 21.24 -0.88 1.47
N VAL A 131 20.14 -0.98 0.72
CA VAL A 131 19.50 -2.26 0.39
C VAL A 131 19.15 -2.36 -1.09
N GLU A 132 19.01 -3.57 -1.56
CA GLU A 132 18.37 -3.90 -2.82
C GLU A 132 16.83 -3.93 -2.66
N PRO A 133 16.06 -3.75 -3.76
CA PRO A 133 14.62 -3.58 -3.70
C PRO A 133 13.84 -4.80 -3.23
N GLY A 134 14.40 -6.01 -3.37
CA GLY A 134 13.77 -7.28 -2.99
C GLY A 134 13.92 -7.66 -1.51
N VAL A 135 14.64 -6.87 -0.71
CA VAL A 135 14.74 -7.10 0.74
C VAL A 135 13.36 -6.99 1.37
N ILE A 136 12.97 -7.98 2.18
CA ILE A 136 11.72 -7.98 2.95
C ILE A 136 11.85 -7.00 4.12
N ALA A 137 10.81 -6.21 4.37
CA ALA A 137 10.85 -5.16 5.40
C ALA A 137 11.05 -5.71 6.83
N GLU A 138 10.42 -6.84 7.17
CA GLU A 138 10.60 -7.50 8.46
C GLU A 138 12.02 -8.05 8.61
N ASP A 139 12.57 -8.67 7.56
CA ASP A 139 13.95 -9.18 7.55
C ASP A 139 14.96 -8.04 7.75
N LEU A 140 14.74 -6.89 7.12
CA LEU A 140 15.56 -5.70 7.35
C LEU A 140 15.55 -5.32 8.84
N ASN A 141 14.38 -5.26 9.47
CA ASN A 141 14.28 -4.93 10.88
C ASN A 141 14.92 -5.98 11.79
N LEU A 142 14.81 -7.27 11.46
CA LEU A 142 15.52 -8.33 12.18
C LEU A 142 17.05 -8.13 12.13
N HIS A 143 17.60 -7.64 11.03
CA HIS A 143 19.02 -7.34 10.89
C HIS A 143 19.44 -6.06 11.62
N LEU A 144 18.56 -5.05 11.76
CA LEU A 144 18.83 -3.77 12.43
C LEU A 144 18.67 -3.86 13.96
N HIS A 145 17.78 -4.70 14.48
CA HIS A 145 17.49 -4.83 15.90
C HIS A 145 18.73 -5.08 16.79
N PRO A 146 19.67 -5.95 16.42
CA PRO A 146 20.89 -6.18 17.22
C PRO A 146 21.73 -4.92 17.44
N TYR A 147 21.61 -3.94 16.52
CA TYR A 147 22.29 -2.64 16.62
C TYR A 147 21.46 -1.59 17.36
N GLY A 148 20.25 -1.91 17.83
CA GLY A 148 19.35 -0.99 18.50
C GLY A 148 18.63 -0.02 17.55
N PHE A 149 18.48 -0.37 16.29
CA PHE A 149 17.82 0.44 15.26
C PHE A 149 16.70 -0.31 14.57
N PHE A 150 15.84 0.42 13.85
CA PHE A 150 14.78 -0.12 13.02
C PHE A 150 14.44 0.81 11.85
N PHE A 151 13.76 0.27 10.85
CA PHE A 151 13.12 1.00 9.76
C PHE A 151 11.64 1.19 10.14
N PRO A 152 11.19 2.42 10.44
CA PRO A 152 9.90 2.66 11.10
C PRO A 152 8.63 2.40 10.29
N PRO A 153 8.57 2.62 8.95
CA PRO A 153 7.34 2.35 8.19
C PRO A 153 6.91 0.89 8.33
N ASP A 154 5.66 0.66 8.81
CA ASP A 154 5.18 -0.65 9.23
C ASP A 154 3.84 -1.05 8.58
N PRO A 155 3.78 -1.22 7.24
CA PRO A 155 2.57 -1.67 6.57
C PRO A 155 2.11 -3.03 7.10
N GLY A 156 0.80 -3.29 7.03
CA GLY A 156 0.23 -4.56 7.48
C GLY A 156 0.81 -5.81 6.80
N SER A 157 1.44 -5.65 5.64
CA SER A 157 2.14 -6.70 4.88
C SER A 157 3.63 -6.84 5.18
N MET A 158 4.16 -6.23 6.25
CA MET A 158 5.58 -6.11 6.56
C MET A 158 6.36 -7.43 6.49
N ALA A 159 5.75 -8.54 6.89
CA ALA A 159 6.34 -9.87 6.82
C ALA A 159 6.56 -10.40 5.39
N MET A 160 6.01 -9.73 4.36
CA MET A 160 6.07 -10.18 2.98
C MET A 160 6.47 -9.09 2.00
N CYS A 161 6.15 -7.82 2.27
CA CYS A 161 6.41 -6.73 1.34
C CYS A 161 7.92 -6.45 1.20
N THR A 162 8.31 -6.09 -0.01
CA THR A 162 9.70 -5.73 -0.31
C THR A 162 9.93 -4.23 -0.18
N ILE A 163 11.14 -3.83 0.15
CA ILE A 163 11.53 -2.41 0.27
C ILE A 163 11.25 -1.65 -1.04
N GLY A 164 11.58 -2.23 -2.20
CA GLY A 164 11.28 -1.61 -3.50
C GLY A 164 9.77 -1.40 -3.74
N GLY A 165 8.94 -2.36 -3.33
CA GLY A 165 7.48 -2.21 -3.38
C GLY A 165 6.97 -1.13 -2.44
N MET A 166 7.50 -1.05 -1.21
CA MET A 166 7.17 -0.01 -0.25
C MET A 166 7.55 1.39 -0.77
N ILE A 167 8.72 1.54 -1.39
CA ILE A 167 9.15 2.81 -1.98
C ILE A 167 8.26 3.18 -3.16
N ALA A 168 7.98 2.23 -4.06
CA ALA A 168 7.14 2.48 -5.22
C ALA A 168 5.73 2.95 -4.86
N ASN A 169 5.18 2.45 -3.75
CA ASN A 169 3.85 2.84 -3.25
C ASN A 169 3.88 4.03 -2.27
N ASN A 170 5.04 4.44 -1.79
CA ASN A 170 5.17 5.31 -0.61
C ASN A 170 4.39 4.75 0.58
N SER A 171 4.61 3.48 0.89
CA SER A 171 3.86 2.78 1.95
C SER A 171 3.95 3.48 3.29
N SER A 172 2.88 3.34 4.06
CA SER A 172 2.77 3.79 5.44
C SER A 172 2.35 2.62 6.34
N GLY A 173 1.72 2.91 7.46
CA GLY A 173 1.22 1.92 8.40
C GLY A 173 0.80 2.56 9.71
N MET A 174 0.57 1.75 10.73
CA MET A 174 0.01 2.16 12.02
C MET A 174 0.83 3.24 12.74
N ARG A 175 2.15 3.28 12.49
CA ARG A 175 3.08 4.23 13.16
C ARG A 175 3.42 5.46 12.33
N CYS A 176 2.76 5.62 11.18
CA CYS A 176 2.98 6.76 10.29
C CYS A 176 2.71 8.10 10.98
N VAL A 177 1.74 8.15 11.85
CA VAL A 177 1.35 9.35 12.62
C VAL A 177 2.50 10.00 13.38
N LYS A 178 3.49 9.23 13.84
CA LYS A 178 4.71 9.72 14.50
C LYS A 178 5.92 9.69 13.60
N TYR A 179 6.09 8.60 12.87
CA TYR A 179 7.33 8.33 12.17
C TYR A 179 7.31 8.75 10.70
N GLY A 180 6.14 9.07 10.13
CA GLY A 180 6.00 9.38 8.71
C GLY A 180 5.95 8.14 7.83
N THR A 181 5.86 8.38 6.52
CA THR A 181 5.80 7.34 5.48
C THR A 181 7.20 6.95 5.01
N VAL A 182 7.30 6.00 4.09
CA VAL A 182 8.57 5.60 3.46
C VAL A 182 9.32 6.80 2.87
N ARG A 183 8.59 7.78 2.31
CA ARG A 183 9.17 8.99 1.68
C ARG A 183 10.12 9.76 2.60
N GLU A 184 9.84 9.82 3.90
CA GLU A 184 10.64 10.54 4.87
C GLU A 184 11.99 9.85 5.15
N TYR A 185 12.13 8.59 4.76
CA TYR A 185 13.32 7.78 5.05
C TYR A 185 14.27 7.64 3.87
N ILE A 186 13.83 7.87 2.65
CA ILE A 186 14.67 7.67 1.46
C ILE A 186 15.61 8.86 1.26
N LEU A 187 16.91 8.56 1.13
CA LEU A 187 17.97 9.56 0.88
C LEU A 187 18.42 9.55 -0.57
N ASP A 188 18.58 8.37 -1.16
CA ASP A 188 18.99 8.18 -2.55
C ASP A 188 18.40 6.90 -3.10
N LEU A 189 18.07 6.90 -4.38
CA LEU A 189 17.66 5.73 -5.13
C LEU A 189 18.58 5.56 -6.35
N GLU A 190 18.98 4.34 -6.61
CA GLU A 190 19.45 3.94 -7.93
C GLU A 190 18.23 3.45 -8.72
N VAL A 191 18.01 4.07 -9.88
CA VAL A 191 16.84 3.83 -10.71
C VAL A 191 17.24 3.59 -12.15
N VAL A 192 16.65 2.57 -12.77
CA VAL A 192 16.77 2.34 -14.21
C VAL A 192 15.58 2.94 -14.92
N LEU A 193 15.81 3.86 -15.86
CA LEU A 193 14.80 4.52 -16.67
C LEU A 193 14.33 3.61 -17.84
N ALA A 194 13.24 4.00 -18.49
CA ALA A 194 12.63 3.23 -19.59
C ALA A 194 13.59 2.91 -20.74
N ASP A 195 14.57 3.77 -20.99
CA ASP A 195 15.60 3.60 -22.03
C ASP A 195 16.85 2.81 -21.57
N GLY A 196 16.83 2.29 -20.35
CA GLY A 196 17.93 1.52 -19.75
C GLY A 196 19.06 2.37 -19.14
N ARG A 197 18.94 3.71 -19.09
CA ARG A 197 19.88 4.55 -18.33
C ARG A 197 19.72 4.31 -16.84
N VAL A 198 20.85 4.26 -16.13
CA VAL A 198 20.90 4.16 -14.67
C VAL A 198 21.20 5.54 -14.09
N ILE A 199 20.40 5.98 -13.15
CA ILE A 199 20.59 7.27 -12.46
C ILE A 199 20.60 7.09 -10.95
N HIS A 200 21.24 8.04 -10.25
CA HIS A 200 21.08 8.27 -8.82
C HIS A 200 20.25 9.52 -8.61
N THR A 201 19.27 9.45 -7.71
CA THR A 201 18.28 10.50 -7.52
C THR A 201 18.68 11.53 -6.46
N GLY A 202 19.59 11.16 -5.56
CA GLY A 202 19.99 11.95 -4.40
C GLY A 202 21.43 11.70 -3.97
N LYS A 203 21.65 11.91 -2.67
CA LYS A 203 22.91 11.63 -1.97
C LYS A 203 22.60 11.13 -0.56
N LYS A 204 23.53 10.38 0.04
CA LYS A 204 23.44 9.86 1.42
C LYS A 204 23.62 10.98 2.48
N VAL A 205 22.89 12.08 2.35
CA VAL A 205 22.91 13.22 3.28
C VAL A 205 21.50 13.59 3.71
N LEU A 206 21.35 14.07 4.94
CA LEU A 206 20.02 14.37 5.50
C LEU A 206 19.32 15.57 4.86
N LYS A 207 20.07 16.49 4.27
CA LYS A 207 19.52 17.64 3.56
C LYS A 207 20.39 18.05 2.38
N SER A 208 19.73 18.40 1.28
CA SER A 208 20.35 18.94 0.08
C SER A 208 19.40 19.95 -0.56
N SER A 209 19.94 21.06 -1.05
CA SER A 209 19.23 22.06 -1.85
C SER A 209 19.75 22.13 -3.29
N ALA A 210 20.49 21.09 -3.73
CA ALA A 210 21.13 21.01 -5.04
C ALA A 210 20.19 20.37 -6.07
N GLY A 211 19.42 21.18 -6.78
CA GLY A 211 18.53 20.74 -7.85
C GLY A 211 17.13 20.32 -7.37
N TYR A 212 16.37 19.72 -8.28
CA TYR A 212 15.05 19.17 -7.96
C TYR A 212 15.16 17.90 -7.12
N ASP A 213 14.19 17.67 -6.24
CA ASP A 213 14.10 16.46 -5.42
C ASP A 213 13.58 15.27 -6.27
N LEU A 214 14.50 14.66 -7.02
CA LEU A 214 14.16 13.49 -7.82
C LEU A 214 13.83 12.27 -6.95
N THR A 215 14.44 12.15 -5.77
CA THR A 215 14.17 11.03 -4.87
C THR A 215 12.68 10.96 -4.53
N ARG A 216 12.09 12.09 -4.14
CA ARG A 216 10.66 12.16 -3.82
C ARG A 216 9.75 12.03 -5.03
N LEU A 217 10.25 12.29 -6.24
CA LEU A 217 9.51 12.06 -7.48
C LEU A 217 9.32 10.55 -7.75
N PHE A 218 10.35 9.74 -7.50
CA PHE A 218 10.27 8.29 -7.71
C PHE A 218 9.56 7.56 -6.58
N VAL A 219 9.59 8.06 -5.34
CA VAL A 219 8.82 7.50 -4.23
C VAL A 219 7.33 7.73 -4.46
N GLY A 220 6.54 6.67 -4.49
CA GLY A 220 5.11 6.71 -4.81
C GLY A 220 4.80 6.77 -6.30
N SER A 221 5.79 6.51 -7.18
CA SER A 221 5.59 6.49 -8.64
C SER A 221 4.99 5.19 -9.17
N GLU A 222 4.77 4.19 -8.33
CA GLU A 222 4.17 2.89 -8.67
C GLU A 222 4.81 2.20 -9.89
N GLY A 223 6.14 2.36 -10.04
CA GLY A 223 6.88 1.77 -11.17
C GLY A 223 6.60 2.38 -12.53
N THR A 224 5.92 3.53 -12.59
CA THR A 224 5.57 4.19 -13.86
C THR A 224 6.68 5.09 -14.41
N LEU A 225 7.66 5.50 -13.58
CA LEU A 225 8.74 6.42 -13.97
C LEU A 225 10.10 5.73 -14.12
N GLY A 226 10.29 4.58 -13.49
CA GLY A 226 11.55 3.82 -13.50
C GLY A 226 11.48 2.62 -12.58
N ILE A 227 12.50 1.77 -12.65
CA ILE A 227 12.67 0.57 -11.82
C ILE A 227 13.74 0.82 -10.78
N ILE A 228 13.39 0.75 -9.50
CA ILE A 228 14.31 0.93 -8.38
C ILE A 228 15.18 -0.32 -8.24
N THR A 229 16.50 -0.14 -8.20
CA THR A 229 17.47 -1.24 -8.05
C THR A 229 18.30 -1.14 -6.78
N ARG A 230 18.31 0.02 -6.12
CA ARG A 230 18.98 0.22 -4.82
C ARG A 230 18.34 1.38 -4.09
N ALA A 231 18.29 1.32 -2.77
CA ALA A 231 17.83 2.41 -1.90
C ALA A 231 18.81 2.65 -0.75
N ALA A 232 19.21 3.91 -0.57
CA ALA A 232 19.85 4.39 0.66
C ALA A 232 18.78 5.03 1.55
N MET A 233 18.65 4.56 2.79
CA MET A 233 17.55 4.91 3.68
C MET A 233 18.05 5.30 5.06
N LYS A 234 17.34 6.22 5.72
CA LYS A 234 17.50 6.47 7.15
C LYS A 234 16.93 5.31 7.95
N ILE A 235 17.52 5.08 9.13
CA ILE A 235 17.00 4.21 10.17
C ILE A 235 16.82 5.02 11.46
N ALA A 236 15.97 4.55 12.38
CA ALA A 236 15.69 5.22 13.64
C ALA A 236 16.13 4.34 14.82
N PRO A 237 16.54 4.94 15.96
CA PRO A 237 16.79 4.19 17.18
C PRO A 237 15.52 3.50 17.68
N LEU A 238 15.63 2.26 18.17
CA LEU A 238 14.54 1.55 18.81
C LEU A 238 14.10 2.30 20.09
N PRO A 239 12.81 2.53 20.29
CA PRO A 239 12.30 3.08 21.54
C PRO A 239 12.55 2.09 22.68
N LYS A 240 12.90 2.63 23.87
CA LYS A 240 13.22 1.81 25.04
C LYS A 240 12.00 1.11 25.62
N THR A 241 10.83 1.75 25.51
CA THR A 241 9.57 1.20 26.03
C THR A 241 8.40 1.69 25.19
N ARG A 242 7.29 0.95 25.28
CA ARG A 242 5.99 1.27 24.67
C ARG A 242 4.88 0.99 25.66
N LYS A 243 3.84 1.82 25.61
CA LYS A 243 2.58 1.60 26.33
C LYS A 243 1.42 1.81 25.38
N LEU A 244 0.37 1.04 25.59
CA LEU A 244 -0.86 1.12 24.80
C LEU A 244 -1.99 1.58 25.72
N ILE A 245 -2.76 2.54 25.26
CA ILE A 245 -3.96 3.04 25.92
C ILE A 245 -5.16 2.63 25.08
N LEU A 246 -6.09 1.90 25.72
CA LEU A 246 -7.37 1.57 25.13
C LEU A 246 -8.40 2.54 25.68
N SER A 247 -9.10 3.25 24.81
CA SER A 247 -10.20 4.14 25.17
C SER A 247 -11.45 3.77 24.37
N PHE A 248 -12.58 3.60 25.06
CA PHE A 248 -13.83 3.15 24.48
C PHE A 248 -14.85 4.30 24.48
N PHE A 249 -15.58 4.46 23.39
CA PHE A 249 -16.48 5.57 23.16
C PHE A 249 -17.85 5.06 22.68
N GLU A 250 -18.89 5.80 23.00
CA GLU A 250 -20.24 5.45 22.56
C GLU A 250 -20.38 5.49 21.03
N GLN A 251 -19.67 6.43 20.38
CA GLN A 251 -19.71 6.67 18.94
C GLN A 251 -18.37 7.15 18.42
N ALA A 252 -18.05 6.80 17.17
CA ALA A 252 -16.81 7.18 16.49
C ALA A 252 -16.60 8.70 16.37
N ASP A 253 -17.68 9.48 16.33
CA ASP A 253 -17.62 10.94 16.35
C ASP A 253 -16.98 11.48 17.63
N ILE A 254 -17.36 10.91 18.79
CA ILE A 254 -16.82 11.27 20.10
C ILE A 254 -15.35 10.79 20.19
N ALA A 255 -15.08 9.58 19.68
CA ALA A 255 -13.73 9.04 19.59
C ALA A 255 -12.81 9.98 18.81
N SER A 256 -13.26 10.46 17.64
CA SER A 256 -12.49 11.41 16.82
C SER A 256 -12.19 12.72 17.54
N GLN A 257 -13.14 13.24 18.34
CA GLN A 257 -12.93 14.44 19.15
C GLN A 257 -11.86 14.21 20.22
N ALA A 258 -11.83 13.03 20.85
CA ALA A 258 -10.79 12.69 21.82
C ALA A 258 -9.40 12.66 21.18
N VAL A 259 -9.28 12.08 19.97
CA VAL A 259 -8.03 12.09 19.19
C VAL A 259 -7.58 13.52 18.92
N ILE A 260 -8.47 14.40 18.41
CA ILE A 260 -8.13 15.82 18.16
C ILE A 260 -7.63 16.50 19.42
N ARG A 261 -8.25 16.25 20.59
CA ARG A 261 -7.81 16.84 21.88
C ARG A 261 -6.42 16.35 22.27
N VAL A 262 -6.12 15.04 22.13
CA VAL A 262 -4.79 14.50 22.44
C VAL A 262 -3.70 15.22 21.63
N PHE A 263 -3.93 15.42 20.33
CA PHE A 263 -2.99 16.17 19.49
C PHE A 263 -2.90 17.65 19.85
N SER A 264 -4.03 18.28 20.22
CA SER A 264 -4.06 19.70 20.60
C SER A 264 -3.30 19.98 21.91
N GLU A 265 -3.18 18.99 22.78
CA GLU A 265 -2.36 19.06 24.01
C GLU A 265 -0.87 18.76 23.73
N GLY A 266 -0.46 18.61 22.45
CA GLY A 266 0.92 18.41 22.05
C GLY A 266 1.43 16.97 22.19
N ILE A 267 0.55 16.00 22.43
CA ILE A 267 0.91 14.59 22.52
C ILE A 267 0.78 13.97 21.13
N THR A 268 1.89 13.43 20.62
CA THR A 268 1.90 12.65 19.36
C THR A 268 2.10 11.17 19.69
N PRO A 269 1.03 10.35 19.67
CA PRO A 269 1.15 8.91 19.85
C PRO A 269 2.02 8.29 18.74
N SER A 270 2.70 7.18 19.05
CA SER A 270 3.43 6.41 18.03
C SER A 270 2.49 5.63 17.10
N ALA A 271 1.29 5.30 17.56
CA ALA A 271 0.18 4.83 16.74
C ALA A 271 -1.15 5.33 17.33
N CYS A 272 -2.13 5.58 16.46
CA CYS A 272 -3.47 6.00 16.87
C CYS A 272 -4.49 5.35 15.94
N GLU A 273 -5.14 4.28 16.41
CA GLU A 273 -5.99 3.40 15.63
C GLU A 273 -7.45 3.45 16.08
N ILE A 274 -8.38 3.40 15.13
CA ILE A 274 -9.81 3.21 15.42
C ILE A 274 -10.25 1.80 15.03
N LEU A 275 -11.08 1.19 15.87
CA LEU A 275 -11.87 0.00 15.54
C LEU A 275 -13.33 0.28 15.97
N ASP A 276 -14.23 0.31 15.01
CA ASP A 276 -15.65 0.48 15.36
C ASP A 276 -16.20 -0.76 16.08
N LYS A 277 -17.31 -0.60 16.77
CA LYS A 277 -17.95 -1.69 17.54
C LYS A 277 -18.26 -2.93 16.69
N THR A 278 -18.53 -2.75 15.39
CA THR A 278 -18.73 -3.88 14.48
C THR A 278 -17.45 -4.66 14.29
N THR A 279 -16.34 -3.96 14.04
CA THR A 279 -15.00 -4.56 13.92
C THR A 279 -14.58 -5.28 15.20
N LEU A 280 -14.83 -4.67 16.36
CA LEU A 280 -14.52 -5.29 17.66
C LEU A 280 -15.35 -6.56 17.92
N SER A 281 -16.65 -6.52 17.59
CA SER A 281 -17.51 -7.71 17.73
C SER A 281 -17.00 -8.88 16.89
N VAL A 282 -16.55 -8.59 15.66
CA VAL A 282 -15.94 -9.58 14.78
C VAL A 282 -14.66 -10.17 15.38
N LEU A 283 -13.77 -9.31 15.86
CA LEU A 283 -12.52 -9.76 16.48
C LEU A 283 -12.77 -10.63 17.71
N LYS A 284 -13.71 -10.25 18.59
CA LYS A 284 -14.07 -11.02 19.76
C LYS A 284 -14.58 -12.43 19.40
N LEU A 285 -15.35 -12.55 18.32
CA LEU A 285 -15.86 -13.85 17.84
C LEU A 285 -14.75 -14.73 17.25
N CYS A 286 -13.78 -14.14 16.57
CA CYS A 286 -12.72 -14.87 15.87
C CYS A 286 -11.53 -15.17 16.78
N GLU A 287 -11.21 -14.30 17.73
CA GLU A 287 -10.06 -14.35 18.64
C GLU A 287 -10.58 -14.41 20.08
N GLY A 288 -11.19 -15.53 20.44
CA GLY A 288 -11.88 -15.75 21.72
C GLY A 288 -11.04 -15.58 22.99
N HIS A 289 -9.73 -15.32 22.87
CA HIS A 289 -8.82 -14.99 23.96
C HIS A 289 -8.52 -13.49 24.09
N LEU A 290 -9.13 -12.65 23.23
CA LEU A 290 -8.90 -11.21 23.26
C LEU A 290 -9.55 -10.62 24.54
N ALA A 291 -8.71 -10.15 25.47
CA ALA A 291 -9.14 -9.57 26.73
C ALA A 291 -9.69 -8.13 26.56
N ILE A 292 -10.77 -8.00 25.80
CA ILE A 292 -11.52 -6.75 25.59
C ILE A 292 -12.99 -7.05 25.90
N ASP A 293 -13.43 -6.73 27.10
CA ASP A 293 -14.83 -6.92 27.54
C ASP A 293 -15.67 -5.67 27.31
N GLU A 294 -15.02 -4.51 27.13
CA GLU A 294 -15.67 -3.21 26.98
C GLU A 294 -16.47 -3.12 25.67
N GLU A 295 -17.52 -2.31 25.69
CA GLU A 295 -18.38 -2.02 24.55
C GLU A 295 -18.06 -0.63 23.97
N GLY A 296 -18.46 -0.39 22.70
CA GLY A 296 -18.30 0.88 22.02
C GLY A 296 -17.27 0.85 20.90
N ASP A 297 -17.01 2.02 20.33
CA ASP A 297 -15.93 2.21 19.36
C ASP A 297 -14.62 2.41 20.14
N MET A 298 -13.56 1.71 19.74
CA MET A 298 -12.30 1.71 20.46
C MET A 298 -11.24 2.54 19.72
N ILE A 299 -10.53 3.38 20.49
CA ILE A 299 -9.26 3.99 20.05
C ILE A 299 -8.11 3.32 20.79
N LEU A 300 -7.10 2.94 20.01
CA LEU A 300 -5.80 2.48 20.47
C LEU A 300 -4.81 3.64 20.34
N PHE A 301 -4.26 4.13 21.45
CA PHE A 301 -3.12 5.05 21.42
C PHE A 301 -1.87 4.30 21.87
N GLU A 302 -0.87 4.17 21.02
CA GLU A 302 0.46 3.71 21.44
C GLU A 302 1.37 4.92 21.70
N VAL A 303 2.08 4.91 22.80
CA VAL A 303 3.15 5.87 23.08
C VAL A 303 4.46 5.14 23.26
N ASP A 304 5.54 5.70 22.74
CA ASP A 304 6.88 5.12 22.81
C ASP A 304 7.96 6.15 23.13
N GLY A 305 9.04 5.69 23.73
CA GLY A 305 10.16 6.56 24.17
C GLY A 305 10.91 5.99 25.35
N THR A 306 11.25 6.85 26.33
CA THR A 306 11.77 6.46 27.64
C THR A 306 10.62 6.05 28.56
N GLU A 307 10.92 5.33 29.66
CA GLU A 307 9.89 4.89 30.59
C GLU A 307 9.10 6.07 31.19
N ASN A 308 9.81 7.09 31.68
CA ASN A 308 9.15 8.26 32.26
C ASN A 308 8.28 9.01 31.25
N SER A 309 8.75 9.21 30.01
CA SER A 309 7.97 9.92 28.98
C SER A 309 6.74 9.13 28.53
N THR A 310 6.83 7.80 28.45
CA THR A 310 5.67 6.96 28.10
C THR A 310 4.67 6.87 29.23
N ASP A 311 5.11 6.84 30.51
CA ASP A 311 4.24 6.89 31.68
C ASP A 311 3.44 8.19 31.77
N GLU A 312 4.12 9.29 31.55
CA GLU A 312 3.51 10.61 31.58
C GLU A 312 2.48 10.78 30.45
N ALA A 313 2.89 10.50 29.19
CA ALA A 313 2.01 10.60 28.04
C ALA A 313 0.80 9.66 28.16
N ALA A 314 0.99 8.43 28.63
CA ALA A 314 -0.12 7.49 28.80
C ALA A 314 -1.14 7.99 29.84
N ARG A 315 -0.69 8.53 30.97
CA ARG A 315 -1.59 9.14 31.98
C ARG A 315 -2.33 10.35 31.43
N GLN A 316 -1.64 11.22 30.73
CA GLN A 316 -2.25 12.41 30.12
C GLN A 316 -3.32 12.02 29.10
N ILE A 317 -3.08 11.04 28.22
CA ILE A 317 -4.10 10.55 27.27
C ILE A 317 -5.34 10.03 28.01
N VAL A 318 -5.17 9.24 29.08
CA VAL A 318 -6.31 8.75 29.88
C VAL A 318 -7.13 9.91 30.45
N GLU A 319 -6.49 10.93 31.05
CA GLU A 319 -7.18 12.08 31.62
C GLU A 319 -7.87 12.94 30.54
N ILE A 320 -7.25 13.11 29.35
CA ILE A 320 -7.86 13.81 28.21
C ILE A 320 -9.11 13.07 27.70
N CYS A 321 -9.04 11.74 27.64
CA CYS A 321 -10.15 10.92 27.16
C CYS A 321 -11.31 10.80 28.18
N LYS A 322 -11.02 10.85 29.48
CA LYS A 322 -11.95 10.63 30.59
C LYS A 322 -13.32 11.34 30.49
N PRO A 323 -13.42 12.63 30.08
CA PRO A 323 -14.70 13.29 29.95
C PRO A 323 -15.53 12.86 28.73
N LEU A 324 -14.96 12.10 27.82
CA LEU A 324 -15.56 11.68 26.55
C LEU A 324 -15.73 10.17 26.44
N ALA A 325 -14.85 9.40 27.06
CA ALA A 325 -14.82 7.94 26.96
C ALA A 325 -15.74 7.27 27.97
N LEU A 326 -16.27 6.13 27.59
CA LEU A 326 -16.97 5.20 28.48
C LEU A 326 -15.98 4.60 29.48
N SER A 327 -14.80 4.24 29.01
CA SER A 327 -13.68 3.75 29.82
C SER A 327 -12.34 4.00 29.12
N SER A 328 -11.27 4.08 29.91
CA SER A 328 -9.91 4.15 29.40
C SER A 328 -8.98 3.39 30.33
N ARG A 329 -8.05 2.61 29.76
CA ARG A 329 -7.05 1.88 30.55
C ARG A 329 -5.71 1.77 29.81
N ILE A 330 -4.63 1.66 30.58
CA ILE A 330 -3.29 1.47 30.07
C ILE A 330 -2.97 -0.02 30.10
N VAL A 331 -2.41 -0.54 29.01
CA VAL A 331 -1.94 -1.92 28.88
C VAL A 331 -0.48 -1.99 28.45
N SER A 332 0.17 -3.07 28.80
CA SER A 332 1.58 -3.32 28.50
C SER A 332 1.88 -4.81 28.43
N GLY A 333 3.12 -5.18 28.10
CA GLY A 333 3.57 -6.58 28.13
C GLY A 333 2.83 -7.48 27.16
N SER A 334 2.41 -8.64 27.65
CA SER A 334 1.74 -9.68 26.83
C SER A 334 0.36 -9.27 26.35
N GLU A 335 -0.39 -8.53 27.16
CA GLU A 335 -1.71 -8.03 26.78
C GLU A 335 -1.61 -7.07 25.57
N MET A 336 -0.66 -6.13 25.59
CA MET A 336 -0.40 -5.23 24.46
C MET A 336 -0.07 -6.02 23.19
N LYS A 337 0.75 -7.06 23.29
CA LYS A 337 1.08 -7.93 22.13
C LYS A 337 -0.16 -8.58 21.55
N GLY A 338 -0.99 -9.20 22.39
CA GLY A 338 -2.23 -9.86 21.95
C GLY A 338 -3.20 -8.89 21.26
N ILE A 339 -3.31 -7.64 21.72
CA ILE A 339 -4.14 -6.61 21.10
C ILE A 339 -3.62 -6.24 19.72
N TRP A 340 -2.30 -6.04 19.55
CA TRP A 340 -1.69 -5.76 18.26
C TRP A 340 -1.81 -6.93 17.28
N GLU A 341 -1.67 -8.17 17.76
CA GLU A 341 -1.90 -9.38 16.94
C GLU A 341 -3.34 -9.42 16.44
N ALA A 342 -4.32 -9.20 17.30
CA ALA A 342 -5.73 -9.14 16.94
C ALA A 342 -6.00 -8.00 15.93
N ARG A 343 -5.41 -6.80 16.15
CA ARG A 343 -5.54 -5.67 15.21
C ARG A 343 -5.03 -6.02 13.79
N ARG A 344 -3.92 -6.74 13.68
CA ARG A 344 -3.39 -7.22 12.39
C ARG A 344 -4.31 -8.22 11.70
N LEU A 345 -5.05 -9.00 12.48
CA LEU A 345 -5.96 -10.03 11.96
C LEU A 345 -7.34 -9.48 11.56
N VAL A 346 -7.63 -8.20 11.76
CA VAL A 346 -8.94 -7.60 11.39
C VAL A 346 -9.35 -8.00 9.97
N GLY A 347 -8.46 -7.83 8.99
CA GLY A 347 -8.76 -8.17 7.60
C GLY A 347 -9.10 -9.64 7.35
N ALA A 348 -8.42 -10.56 8.05
CA ALA A 348 -8.61 -11.99 7.90
C ALA A 348 -9.81 -12.52 8.72
N SER A 349 -10.11 -11.90 9.85
CA SER A 349 -11.16 -12.34 10.77
C SER A 349 -12.55 -12.29 10.16
N ILE A 350 -12.76 -11.36 9.26
CA ILE A 350 -14.04 -11.07 8.63
C ILE A 350 -14.54 -12.21 7.74
N SER A 351 -13.66 -12.80 6.94
CA SER A 351 -14.00 -13.93 6.07
C SER A 351 -14.38 -15.20 6.85
N ARG A 352 -14.13 -15.21 8.18
CA ARG A 352 -14.53 -16.33 9.07
C ARG A 352 -15.97 -16.24 9.55
N LEU A 353 -16.59 -15.05 9.52
CA LEU A 353 -17.97 -14.86 10.02
C LEU A 353 -19.04 -15.35 9.08
N ASP A 354 -18.86 -15.10 7.79
CA ASP A 354 -19.77 -15.55 6.74
C ASP A 354 -18.94 -16.08 5.58
N PRO A 355 -18.85 -17.41 5.40
CA PRO A 355 -18.09 -18.01 4.31
C PRO A 355 -18.56 -17.62 2.90
N LYS A 356 -19.79 -17.07 2.78
CA LYS A 356 -20.32 -16.57 1.51
C LYS A 356 -19.88 -15.15 1.21
N LYS A 357 -19.47 -14.40 2.22
CA LYS A 357 -19.07 -13.00 2.10
C LYS A 357 -17.55 -12.88 2.01
N THR A 358 -17.09 -12.21 0.98
CA THR A 358 -15.67 -11.91 0.76
C THR A 358 -15.46 -10.40 0.90
N ARG A 359 -14.38 -10.00 1.57
CA ARG A 359 -13.91 -8.62 1.58
C ARG A 359 -13.41 -8.25 0.19
N VAL A 360 -13.83 -7.10 -0.31
CA VAL A 360 -13.33 -6.52 -1.55
C VAL A 360 -12.68 -5.17 -1.24
N TYR A 361 -11.46 -4.98 -1.74
CA TYR A 361 -10.63 -3.79 -1.48
C TYR A 361 -11.02 -2.56 -2.34
N MET A 362 -12.28 -2.49 -2.75
CA MET A 362 -12.84 -1.37 -3.50
C MET A 362 -13.55 -0.41 -2.53
N GLY A 363 -13.22 0.87 -2.56
CA GLY A 363 -13.78 1.88 -1.64
C GLY A 363 -13.06 1.96 -0.29
N GLU A 364 -12.00 1.21 -0.13
CA GLU A 364 -11.14 1.18 1.05
C GLU A 364 -10.02 2.24 0.95
N ASP A 365 -9.41 2.61 2.09
CA ASP A 365 -8.21 3.45 2.15
C ASP A 365 -8.44 4.91 1.75
N VAL A 366 -9.47 5.54 2.28
CA VAL A 366 -9.70 6.98 2.10
C VAL A 366 -9.08 7.77 3.25
N GLY A 367 -8.63 8.99 2.94
CA GLY A 367 -8.09 9.90 3.95
C GLY A 367 -8.75 11.26 3.90
N VAL A 368 -8.89 11.90 5.07
CA VAL A 368 -9.41 13.26 5.20
C VAL A 368 -8.62 14.03 6.26
N PRO A 369 -8.61 15.37 6.24
CA PRO A 369 -8.10 16.13 7.37
C PRO A 369 -8.75 15.65 8.68
N LEU A 370 -7.97 15.54 9.75
CA LEU A 370 -8.40 14.93 11.01
C LEU A 370 -9.73 15.48 11.54
N LYS A 371 -9.96 16.79 11.41
CA LYS A 371 -11.22 17.46 11.80
C LYS A 371 -12.44 16.98 11.02
N GLU A 372 -12.26 16.44 9.82
CA GLU A 372 -13.33 15.95 8.94
C GLU A 372 -13.65 14.46 9.16
N MET A 373 -12.83 13.76 9.94
CA MET A 373 -13.01 12.33 10.21
C MET A 373 -14.40 11.98 10.76
N PRO A 374 -14.99 12.75 11.71
CA PRO A 374 -16.35 12.50 12.15
C PRO A 374 -17.38 12.58 11.01
N ALA A 375 -17.22 13.53 10.10
CA ALA A 375 -18.11 13.69 8.95
C ALA A 375 -17.95 12.53 7.95
N LEU A 376 -16.74 12.08 7.69
CA LEU A 376 -16.47 10.92 6.84
C LEU A 376 -17.11 9.65 7.40
N ILE A 377 -16.91 9.36 8.68
CA ILE A 377 -17.47 8.16 9.34
C ILE A 377 -19.00 8.14 9.23
N ARG A 378 -19.66 9.28 9.50
CA ARG A 378 -21.13 9.39 9.34
C ARG A 378 -21.57 9.15 7.89
N ARG A 379 -20.88 9.76 6.90
CA ARG A 379 -21.20 9.56 5.47
C ARG A 379 -21.05 8.10 5.07
N VAL A 380 -19.96 7.43 5.47
CA VAL A 380 -19.74 6.00 5.22
C VAL A 380 -20.86 5.15 5.80
N GLN A 381 -21.26 5.41 7.05
CA GLN A 381 -22.34 4.70 7.71
C GLN A 381 -23.69 4.88 6.97
N GLN A 382 -23.99 6.10 6.52
CA GLN A 382 -25.19 6.38 5.73
C GLN A 382 -25.17 5.70 4.35
N ILE A 383 -24.02 5.68 3.67
CA ILE A 383 -23.85 5.02 2.37
C ILE A 383 -24.07 3.51 2.52
N ALA A 384 -23.38 2.88 3.46
CA ALA A 384 -23.49 1.45 3.74
C ALA A 384 -24.92 1.04 4.12
N GLY A 385 -25.56 1.81 5.02
CA GLY A 385 -26.92 1.56 5.46
C GLY A 385 -27.97 1.70 4.35
N LYS A 386 -27.87 2.73 3.49
CA LYS A 386 -28.79 2.92 2.36
C LYS A 386 -28.69 1.83 1.30
N LEU A 387 -27.52 1.25 1.13
CA LEU A 387 -27.25 0.19 0.15
C LEU A 387 -27.39 -1.21 0.74
N ASN A 388 -27.62 -1.29 2.07
CA ASN A 388 -27.65 -2.55 2.82
C ASN A 388 -26.43 -3.42 2.57
N ILE A 389 -25.24 -2.80 2.63
CA ILE A 389 -23.94 -3.47 2.52
C ILE A 389 -23.29 -3.49 3.90
N PRO A 390 -22.87 -4.66 4.41
CA PRO A 390 -22.07 -4.72 5.63
C PRO A 390 -20.76 -3.95 5.46
N ALA A 391 -20.46 -3.05 6.38
CA ALA A 391 -19.26 -2.23 6.38
C ALA A 391 -18.62 -2.24 7.77
N MET A 392 -17.31 -2.45 7.82
CA MET A 392 -16.51 -2.28 9.02
C MET A 392 -15.57 -1.11 8.84
N LYS A 393 -15.39 -0.36 9.90
CA LYS A 393 -14.56 0.85 9.90
C LYS A 393 -13.44 0.67 10.90
N TYR A 394 -12.24 0.73 10.41
CA TYR A 394 -11.02 0.70 11.20
C TYR A 394 -9.93 1.47 10.46
N GLY A 395 -8.84 1.78 11.12
CA GLY A 395 -7.72 2.44 10.43
C GLY A 395 -6.94 3.39 11.32
N HIS A 396 -6.08 4.15 10.67
CA HIS A 396 -5.09 5.03 11.28
C HIS A 396 -5.71 6.41 11.51
N ILE A 397 -6.61 6.50 12.51
CA ILE A 397 -7.37 7.74 12.75
C ILE A 397 -6.46 8.92 13.06
N GLY A 398 -5.27 8.68 13.65
CA GLY A 398 -4.32 9.72 14.04
C GLY A 398 -3.77 10.53 12.86
N ASP A 399 -3.71 9.96 11.67
CA ASP A 399 -3.28 10.63 10.43
C ASP A 399 -4.41 10.82 9.40
N GLY A 400 -5.65 10.57 9.84
CA GLY A 400 -6.84 10.84 9.03
C GLY A 400 -7.18 9.74 8.04
N ASN A 401 -6.57 8.56 8.13
CA ASN A 401 -6.83 7.42 7.26
C ASN A 401 -7.91 6.49 7.82
N LEU A 402 -8.90 6.15 6.98
CA LEU A 402 -9.99 5.24 7.31
C LEU A 402 -10.07 4.11 6.30
N HIS A 403 -9.97 2.88 6.79
CA HIS A 403 -10.28 1.68 6.02
C HIS A 403 -11.77 1.35 6.15
N VAL A 404 -12.43 1.21 5.02
CA VAL A 404 -13.83 0.82 4.94
C VAL A 404 -13.93 -0.54 4.29
N ALA A 405 -13.94 -1.60 5.10
CA ALA A 405 -14.08 -2.95 4.58
C ALA A 405 -15.54 -3.23 4.22
N LEU A 406 -15.81 -3.45 2.94
CA LEU A 406 -17.09 -3.83 2.38
C LEU A 406 -17.12 -5.32 2.06
N PHE A 407 -18.26 -5.98 2.30
CA PHE A 407 -18.41 -7.43 2.16
C PHE A 407 -19.56 -7.78 1.25
N ILE A 408 -19.26 -8.65 0.26
CA ILE A 408 -20.27 -9.14 -0.68
C ILE A 408 -20.15 -10.64 -0.90
N ASP A 409 -21.22 -11.25 -1.35
CA ASP A 409 -21.17 -12.53 -2.04
C ASP A 409 -20.63 -12.28 -3.45
N VAL A 410 -19.39 -12.71 -3.70
CA VAL A 410 -18.71 -12.48 -5.00
C VAL A 410 -19.36 -13.25 -6.15
N SER A 411 -20.27 -14.17 -5.88
CA SER A 411 -21.07 -14.88 -6.87
C SER A 411 -22.35 -14.15 -7.27
N ASP A 412 -22.72 -13.08 -6.54
CA ASP A 412 -23.92 -12.28 -6.78
C ASP A 412 -23.57 -10.95 -7.49
N GLU A 413 -23.96 -10.82 -8.76
CA GLU A 413 -23.72 -9.61 -9.57
C GLU A 413 -24.44 -8.36 -9.01
N LEU A 414 -25.59 -8.50 -8.36
CA LEU A 414 -26.29 -7.38 -7.72
C LEU A 414 -25.49 -6.86 -6.52
N GLU A 415 -24.85 -7.72 -5.77
CA GLU A 415 -23.95 -7.28 -4.69
C GLU A 415 -22.72 -6.56 -5.23
N TRP A 416 -22.18 -6.97 -6.38
CA TRP A 416 -21.12 -6.24 -7.08
C TRP A 416 -21.54 -4.84 -7.52
N GLU A 417 -22.75 -4.69 -8.06
CA GLU A 417 -23.27 -3.37 -8.44
C GLU A 417 -23.40 -2.44 -7.22
N LYS A 418 -23.96 -2.94 -6.13
CA LYS A 418 -24.06 -2.20 -4.87
C LYS A 418 -22.69 -1.81 -4.35
N LEU A 419 -21.72 -2.72 -4.38
CA LEU A 419 -20.35 -2.47 -3.93
C LEU A 419 -19.70 -1.36 -4.77
N ARG A 420 -19.74 -1.45 -6.11
CA ARG A 420 -19.19 -0.42 -7.00
C ARG A 420 -19.79 0.95 -6.70
N HIS A 421 -21.09 0.99 -6.45
CA HIS A 421 -21.79 2.23 -6.11
C HIS A 421 -21.42 2.77 -4.71
N ALA A 422 -21.29 1.90 -3.72
CA ALA A 422 -20.82 2.27 -2.39
C ALA A 422 -19.40 2.82 -2.44
N ALA A 423 -18.49 2.12 -3.10
CA ALA A 423 -17.10 2.52 -3.27
C ALA A 423 -16.97 3.90 -3.93
N ASP A 424 -17.71 4.13 -5.02
CA ASP A 424 -17.74 5.43 -5.70
C ASP A 424 -18.18 6.56 -4.77
N LYS A 425 -19.28 6.34 -4.03
CA LYS A 425 -19.76 7.32 -3.05
C LYS A 425 -18.81 7.59 -1.90
N ILE A 426 -18.09 6.56 -1.43
CA ILE A 426 -17.11 6.70 -0.35
C ILE A 426 -15.92 7.54 -0.81
N HIS A 427 -15.36 7.27 -2.01
CA HIS A 427 -14.27 8.06 -2.56
C HIS A 427 -14.68 9.53 -2.75
N ARG A 428 -15.87 9.79 -3.33
CA ARG A 428 -16.36 11.16 -3.49
C ARG A 428 -16.62 11.85 -2.16
N ALA A 429 -17.13 11.12 -1.16
CA ALA A 429 -17.30 11.67 0.18
C ALA A 429 -15.99 12.12 0.81
N ALA A 430 -14.88 11.40 0.56
CA ALA A 430 -13.56 11.83 1.00
C ALA A 430 -13.07 13.07 0.24
N LEU A 431 -13.22 13.10 -1.09
CA LEU A 431 -12.85 14.27 -1.91
C LEU A 431 -13.65 15.53 -1.53
N ASP A 432 -14.96 15.41 -1.31
CA ASP A 432 -15.83 16.51 -0.86
C ASP A 432 -15.40 17.12 0.48
N LEU A 433 -14.74 16.31 1.32
CA LEU A 433 -14.19 16.72 2.61
C LEU A 433 -12.73 17.22 2.51
N GLY A 434 -12.24 17.44 1.30
CA GLY A 434 -10.87 17.89 1.06
C GLY A 434 -9.81 16.81 1.28
N GLY A 435 -10.21 15.56 1.17
CA GLY A 435 -9.37 14.39 1.40
C GLY A 435 -8.78 13.76 0.15
N THR A 436 -8.38 12.49 0.29
CA THR A 436 -7.74 11.68 -0.77
C THR A 436 -8.44 10.34 -0.95
N VAL A 437 -8.38 9.81 -2.17
CA VAL A 437 -8.93 8.48 -2.51
C VAL A 437 -7.99 7.35 -2.16
N SER A 438 -6.75 7.64 -1.76
CA SER A 438 -5.79 6.68 -1.24
C SER A 438 -4.84 7.36 -0.27
N SER A 439 -4.76 6.84 0.94
CA SER A 439 -3.82 7.28 1.95
C SER A 439 -2.52 6.45 1.91
N GLU A 440 -2.63 5.13 1.68
CA GLU A 440 -1.47 4.23 1.71
C GLU A 440 -1.42 3.17 0.60
N HIS A 441 -2.58 2.72 0.05
CA HIS A 441 -2.60 1.58 -0.88
C HIS A 441 -2.15 1.92 -2.30
N GLY A 442 -2.02 3.21 -2.64
CA GLY A 442 -1.71 3.69 -3.98
C GLY A 442 -2.93 3.78 -4.90
N ILE A 443 -2.72 4.35 -6.05
CA ILE A 443 -3.76 4.58 -7.07
C ILE A 443 -3.95 3.34 -7.94
N GLY A 444 -2.86 2.80 -8.48
CA GLY A 444 -2.86 1.64 -9.37
C GLY A 444 -3.88 1.75 -10.49
N LEU A 445 -4.65 0.67 -10.66
CA LEU A 445 -5.81 0.59 -11.56
C LEU A 445 -7.11 0.92 -10.84
N ALA A 446 -7.22 0.54 -9.57
CA ALA A 446 -8.47 0.57 -8.82
C ALA A 446 -9.00 2.00 -8.60
N ARG A 447 -8.11 2.98 -8.48
CA ARG A 447 -8.45 4.37 -8.16
C ARG A 447 -8.08 5.36 -9.27
N ALA A 448 -7.56 4.88 -10.41
CA ALA A 448 -7.08 5.70 -11.53
C ALA A 448 -8.11 6.76 -12.00
N LYS A 449 -9.39 6.38 -12.07
CA LYS A 449 -10.48 7.26 -12.52
C LYS A 449 -10.71 8.48 -11.61
N TYR A 450 -10.31 8.43 -10.34
CA TYR A 450 -10.51 9.53 -9.40
C TYR A 450 -9.33 10.50 -9.34
N LEU A 451 -8.16 10.10 -9.85
CA LEU A 451 -6.95 10.92 -9.73
C LEU A 451 -7.08 12.29 -10.42
N PRO A 452 -7.65 12.41 -11.65
CA PRO A 452 -7.92 13.71 -12.25
C PRO A 452 -8.92 14.57 -11.46
N GLU A 453 -9.91 13.95 -10.80
CA GLU A 453 -10.89 14.65 -9.95
C GLU A 453 -10.22 15.20 -8.69
N GLN A 454 -9.33 14.40 -8.07
CA GLN A 454 -8.59 14.80 -6.86
C GLN A 454 -7.60 15.93 -7.10
N LEU A 455 -6.86 15.86 -8.19
CA LEU A 455 -5.76 16.79 -8.48
C LEU A 455 -6.19 18.03 -9.27
N GLY A 456 -7.28 17.93 -10.04
CA GLY A 456 -7.64 18.88 -11.06
C GLY A 456 -6.87 18.65 -12.38
N ALA A 457 -7.44 19.12 -13.48
CA ALA A 457 -6.95 18.85 -14.83
C ALA A 457 -5.49 19.31 -15.06
N ASP A 458 -5.14 20.48 -14.54
CA ASP A 458 -3.81 21.07 -14.77
C ASP A 458 -2.71 20.30 -14.05
N ALA A 459 -2.90 19.95 -12.77
CA ALA A 459 -1.92 19.18 -12.02
C ALA A 459 -1.79 17.76 -12.58
N PHE A 460 -2.90 17.11 -12.98
CA PHE A 460 -2.86 15.84 -13.66
C PHE A 460 -2.10 15.89 -14.97
N SER A 461 -2.28 16.96 -15.78
CA SER A 461 -1.52 17.19 -17.01
C SER A 461 -0.02 17.34 -16.78
N VAL A 462 0.39 18.01 -15.69
CA VAL A 462 1.80 18.10 -15.29
C VAL A 462 2.37 16.72 -14.95
N MET A 463 1.64 15.89 -14.15
CA MET A 463 2.06 14.51 -13.86
C MET A 463 2.23 13.68 -15.13
N TYR A 464 1.27 13.78 -16.05
CA TYR A 464 1.35 13.08 -17.34
C TYR A 464 2.54 13.53 -18.18
N SER A 465 2.86 14.83 -18.16
CA SER A 465 4.04 15.39 -18.84
C SER A 465 5.35 14.82 -18.27
N ILE A 466 5.46 14.67 -16.94
CA ILE A 466 6.59 14.01 -16.28
C ILE A 466 6.70 12.56 -16.74
N LYS A 467 5.59 11.81 -16.72
CA LYS A 467 5.54 10.44 -17.24
C LYS A 467 6.07 10.37 -18.67
N LYS A 468 5.58 11.22 -19.55
CA LYS A 468 5.99 11.27 -20.96
C LYS A 468 7.46 11.68 -21.16
N ALA A 469 8.02 12.51 -20.30
CA ALA A 469 9.43 12.90 -20.37
C ALA A 469 10.38 11.73 -20.01
N LEU A 470 9.99 10.86 -19.06
CA LEU A 470 10.80 9.73 -18.57
C LEU A 470 10.51 8.42 -19.30
N ASP A 471 9.28 8.25 -19.79
CA ASP A 471 8.82 7.07 -20.53
C ASP A 471 7.96 7.52 -21.74
N PRO A 472 8.58 8.07 -22.79
CA PRO A 472 7.86 8.62 -23.94
C PRO A 472 7.02 7.58 -24.70
N LYS A 473 7.40 6.31 -24.64
CA LYS A 473 6.69 5.20 -25.29
C LYS A 473 5.58 4.60 -24.42
N GLY A 474 5.49 4.96 -23.13
CA GLY A 474 4.46 4.48 -22.21
C GLY A 474 4.58 3.01 -21.86
N LEU A 475 5.80 2.48 -21.76
CA LEU A 475 6.05 1.04 -21.57
C LEU A 475 6.15 0.63 -20.10
N LEU A 476 6.54 1.55 -19.21
CA LEU A 476 6.65 1.26 -17.79
C LEU A 476 5.30 1.29 -17.11
N ASN A 477 4.91 0.13 -16.61
CA ASN A 477 3.70 -0.12 -15.83
C ASN A 477 2.44 0.53 -16.42
N PRO A 478 2.12 0.27 -17.71
CA PRO A 478 1.05 0.96 -18.42
C PRO A 478 -0.33 0.64 -17.82
N GLY A 479 -1.27 1.56 -17.97
CA GLY A 479 -2.64 1.49 -17.45
C GLY A 479 -2.79 1.95 -16.00
N LYS A 480 -1.71 2.30 -15.29
CA LYS A 480 -1.75 2.75 -13.89
C LYS A 480 -1.87 4.28 -13.83
N MET A 481 -2.43 4.77 -12.73
CA MET A 481 -2.59 6.20 -12.45
C MET A 481 -3.42 6.98 -13.50
N GLY A 482 -4.06 6.29 -14.46
CA GLY A 482 -4.85 6.94 -15.51
C GLY A 482 -4.01 7.59 -16.61
N PHE A 483 -2.79 7.12 -16.85
CA PHE A 483 -1.87 7.63 -17.86
C PHE A 483 -1.98 6.96 -19.24
N ASP A 484 -3.11 6.37 -19.57
CA ASP A 484 -3.37 5.74 -20.89
C ASP A 484 -3.74 6.75 -21.98
#